data_3db5f3978fb0fe3f1b2ad875bfad0fc1
#
_entry.id   3db5f3978fb0fe3f1b2ad875bfad0fc1
#
_cell.length_a   1.000
_cell.length_b   1.000
_cell.length_c   1.000
_cell.angle_alpha   90.00
_cell.angle_beta   90.00
_cell.angle_gamma   90.00
#
_symmetry.space_group_name_H-M   'P 1'
#
loop_
_entity.id
_entity.type
_entity.pdbx_description
1 polymer ?
#
loop_
_entity_poly.entity_id
_entity_poly.type
_entity_poly.pdbx_seq_one_letter_code
_entity_poly.pdbx_strand_id
1 'polypeptide(L)'
;QYAGLMAVLDADALLFDREDIRSLFRQQGTPVSESELSEILRETSGYPLGVAVIAHCMAGGRPYGPELIAQGYHEVFFYFEAAVYRRFDLPIRRFLLELAPFESFDAELARMVSGDPHAGERLAWLQHNTTMLRPDDVQRFRFWPQFRTFLLWEMDREYSEEKRRTVLGRGGLYYELKEDYSHALECYTMAGDHSKVSELLVRNAELHPGMGHYSEMEKYYRSLPEQEIAASPALMQGMSMLCALAADYEGSERWYQALSQFARCRAKSDAAGRQARGRLAWLDIS
;
A
#
# COMPACT_ATOMS: atom_id res chain seq x y z
N GLN A 1 31.56 17.45 -31.49
CA GLN A 1 30.73 18.68 -31.39
C GLN A 1 29.36 18.47 -32.06
N TYR A 2 28.45 17.68 -31.40
CA TYR A 2 27.03 17.59 -31.81
C TYR A 2 26.13 18.14 -30.70
N ALA A 3 26.58 19.08 -29.94
CA ALA A 3 25.94 19.59 -28.70
C ALA A 3 24.83 20.62 -28.96
N GLY A 4 24.02 20.46 -29.98
CA GLY A 4 22.97 21.44 -30.27
C GLY A 4 21.70 20.93 -30.95
N LEU A 5 21.61 19.63 -31.22
CA LEU A 5 20.50 19.08 -32.03
C LEU A 5 19.81 17.85 -31.40
N MET A 6 20.08 17.52 -30.15
CA MET A 6 19.45 16.37 -29.50
C MET A 6 18.49 16.87 -28.43
N ALA A 7 17.20 16.74 -28.67
CA ALA A 7 16.18 16.86 -27.64
C ALA A 7 16.02 15.49 -26.95
N VAL A 8 16.18 15.46 -25.65
CA VAL A 8 15.90 14.28 -24.83
C VAL A 8 14.44 14.38 -24.40
N LEU A 9 13.60 13.46 -24.87
CA LEU A 9 12.25 13.27 -24.35
C LEU A 9 12.36 12.26 -23.21
N ASP A 10 12.01 12.66 -22.02
CA ASP A 10 11.85 11.75 -20.89
C ASP A 10 10.50 11.01 -20.96
N ALA A 11 10.32 10.02 -20.10
CA ALA A 11 9.10 9.23 -20.09
C ALA A 11 7.87 10.04 -19.69
N ASP A 12 8.06 11.09 -18.89
CA ASP A 12 6.97 11.97 -18.44
C ASP A 12 6.45 12.86 -19.58
N ALA A 13 7.33 13.25 -20.51
CA ALA A 13 6.96 13.99 -21.72
C ALA A 13 6.10 13.17 -22.71
N LEU A 14 6.04 11.85 -22.52
CA LEU A 14 5.24 10.94 -23.33
C LEU A 14 3.88 10.59 -22.71
N LEU A 15 3.60 11.05 -21.49
CA LEU A 15 2.31 10.82 -20.86
C LEU A 15 1.22 11.65 -21.53
N PHE A 16 0.07 11.02 -21.73
CA PHE A 16 -1.12 11.70 -22.23
C PHE A 16 -1.74 12.57 -21.13
N ASP A 17 -1.95 13.82 -21.47
CA ASP A 17 -2.77 14.72 -20.66
C ASP A 17 -4.28 14.52 -20.94
N ARG A 18 -5.11 15.34 -20.32
CA ARG A 18 -6.58 15.27 -20.52
C ARG A 18 -6.99 15.51 -21.98
N GLU A 19 -6.30 16.40 -22.69
CA GLU A 19 -6.63 16.76 -24.06
C GLU A 19 -6.17 15.69 -25.04
N ASP A 20 -5.03 15.07 -24.78
CA ASP A 20 -4.53 13.94 -25.55
C ASP A 20 -5.48 12.74 -25.45
N ILE A 21 -5.93 12.42 -24.24
CA ILE A 21 -6.90 11.35 -24.00
C ILE A 21 -8.22 11.66 -24.73
N ARG A 22 -8.75 12.88 -24.56
CA ARG A 22 -9.98 13.30 -25.25
C ARG A 22 -9.85 13.20 -26.75
N SER A 23 -8.72 13.61 -27.30
CA SER A 23 -8.44 13.56 -28.74
C SER A 23 -8.38 12.12 -29.26
N LEU A 24 -7.72 11.22 -28.53
CA LEU A 24 -7.65 9.81 -28.88
C LEU A 24 -9.06 9.17 -28.94
N PHE A 25 -9.87 9.38 -27.91
CA PHE A 25 -11.22 8.82 -27.84
C PHE A 25 -12.13 9.37 -28.92
N ARG A 26 -12.02 10.67 -29.26
CA ARG A 26 -12.75 11.27 -30.40
C ARG A 26 -12.32 10.64 -31.73
N GLN A 27 -11.02 10.43 -31.95
CA GLN A 27 -10.51 9.79 -33.18
C GLN A 27 -11.03 8.37 -33.34
N GLN A 28 -11.24 7.65 -32.22
CA GLN A 28 -11.77 6.28 -32.25
C GLN A 28 -13.32 6.24 -32.29
N GLY A 29 -13.98 7.38 -32.31
CA GLY A 29 -15.45 7.46 -32.39
C GLY A 29 -16.16 7.10 -31.08
N THR A 30 -15.47 7.11 -29.96
CA THR A 30 -15.98 6.77 -28.63
C THR A 30 -15.79 7.95 -27.68
N PRO A 31 -16.55 9.07 -27.83
CA PRO A 31 -16.39 10.22 -26.97
C PRO A 31 -16.72 9.86 -25.51
N VAL A 32 -15.89 10.34 -24.60
CA VAL A 32 -16.01 10.13 -23.15
C VAL A 32 -16.51 11.39 -22.46
N SER A 33 -17.26 11.23 -21.37
CA SER A 33 -17.67 12.31 -20.48
C SER A 33 -16.50 12.85 -19.66
N GLU A 34 -16.65 14.02 -19.04
CA GLU A 34 -15.62 14.62 -18.19
C GLU A 34 -15.32 13.77 -16.93
N SER A 35 -16.32 13.06 -16.41
CA SER A 35 -16.13 12.12 -15.29
C SER A 35 -15.31 10.91 -15.71
N GLU A 36 -15.66 10.27 -16.83
CA GLU A 36 -14.93 9.13 -17.38
C GLU A 36 -13.47 9.52 -17.73
N LEU A 37 -13.27 10.69 -18.33
CA LEU A 37 -11.95 11.21 -18.66
C LEU A 37 -11.08 11.36 -17.40
N SER A 38 -11.66 11.90 -16.31
CA SER A 38 -10.95 12.05 -15.05
C SER A 38 -10.56 10.70 -14.43
N GLU A 39 -11.45 9.73 -14.56
CA GLU A 39 -11.24 8.37 -14.07
C GLU A 39 -10.20 7.64 -14.92
N ILE A 40 -10.29 7.72 -16.25
CA ILE A 40 -9.28 7.15 -17.16
C ILE A 40 -7.89 7.72 -16.86
N LEU A 41 -7.78 9.04 -16.69
CA LEU A 41 -6.51 9.68 -16.35
C LEU A 41 -5.99 9.19 -14.99
N ARG A 42 -6.84 9.08 -13.99
CA ARG A 42 -6.47 8.55 -12.67
C ARG A 42 -5.98 7.11 -12.76
N GLU A 43 -6.72 6.24 -13.42
CA GLU A 43 -6.41 4.81 -13.54
C GLU A 43 -5.15 4.54 -14.38
N THR A 44 -4.96 5.30 -15.47
CA THR A 44 -3.83 5.10 -16.37
C THR A 44 -2.62 5.96 -16.02
N SER A 45 -2.78 7.00 -15.18
CA SER A 45 -1.77 8.04 -14.96
C SER A 45 -1.25 8.65 -16.28
N GLY A 46 -2.09 8.70 -17.31
CA GLY A 46 -1.71 9.16 -18.64
C GLY A 46 -0.84 8.18 -19.44
N TYR A 47 -0.60 6.94 -18.97
CA TYR A 47 0.25 5.99 -19.68
C TYR A 47 -0.38 5.57 -21.04
N PRO A 48 0.28 5.86 -22.17
CA PRO A 48 -0.34 5.76 -23.49
C PRO A 48 -0.91 4.38 -23.82
N LEU A 49 -0.21 3.30 -23.45
CA LEU A 49 -0.69 1.94 -23.68
C LEU A 49 -1.98 1.66 -22.92
N GLY A 50 -2.07 2.07 -21.64
CA GLY A 50 -3.27 1.89 -20.83
C GLY A 50 -4.46 2.64 -21.42
N VAL A 51 -4.25 3.90 -21.81
CA VAL A 51 -5.28 4.73 -22.47
C VAL A 51 -5.73 4.12 -23.79
N ALA A 52 -4.77 3.67 -24.62
CA ALA A 52 -5.08 3.10 -25.94
C ALA A 52 -5.86 1.79 -25.83
N VAL A 53 -5.54 0.94 -24.85
CA VAL A 53 -6.27 -0.32 -24.62
C VAL A 53 -7.71 -0.04 -24.18
N ILE A 54 -7.93 0.89 -23.23
CA ILE A 54 -9.28 1.28 -22.81
C ILE A 54 -10.07 1.82 -24.01
N ALA A 55 -9.47 2.70 -24.80
CA ALA A 55 -10.10 3.28 -25.99
C ALA A 55 -10.46 2.19 -27.01
N HIS A 56 -9.57 1.23 -27.26
CA HIS A 56 -9.82 0.10 -28.15
C HIS A 56 -10.99 -0.78 -27.66
N CYS A 57 -11.02 -1.10 -26.39
CA CYS A 57 -12.12 -1.87 -25.80
C CYS A 57 -13.47 -1.16 -25.93
N MET A 58 -13.52 0.16 -25.74
CA MET A 58 -14.73 0.97 -25.95
C MET A 58 -15.15 1.04 -27.43
N ALA A 59 -14.19 1.16 -28.34
CA ALA A 59 -14.47 1.13 -29.80
C ALA A 59 -15.07 -0.22 -30.23
N GLY A 60 -14.81 -1.28 -29.51
CA GLY A 60 -15.46 -2.59 -29.68
C GLY A 60 -16.90 -2.65 -29.16
N GLY A 61 -17.50 -1.50 -28.77
CA GLY A 61 -18.90 -1.39 -28.35
C GLY A 61 -19.14 -1.71 -26.88
N ARG A 62 -18.11 -1.75 -26.05
CA ARG A 62 -18.24 -1.98 -24.60
C ARG A 62 -18.45 -0.67 -23.87
N PRO A 63 -19.40 -0.60 -22.92
CA PRO A 63 -19.59 0.59 -22.10
C PRO A 63 -18.39 0.76 -21.15
N TYR A 64 -18.05 2.02 -20.86
CA TYR A 64 -17.07 2.33 -19.83
C TYR A 64 -17.56 1.83 -18.45
N GLY A 65 -16.67 1.19 -17.70
CA GLY A 65 -16.98 0.68 -16.37
C GLY A 65 -15.88 -0.23 -15.80
N PRO A 66 -16.05 -0.72 -14.56
CA PRO A 66 -15.04 -1.53 -13.88
C PRO A 66 -14.62 -2.79 -14.64
N GLU A 67 -15.56 -3.45 -15.32
CA GLU A 67 -15.29 -4.65 -16.12
C GLU A 67 -14.40 -4.36 -17.33
N LEU A 68 -14.62 -3.22 -17.99
CA LEU A 68 -13.81 -2.80 -19.12
C LEU A 68 -12.40 -2.43 -18.68
N ILE A 69 -12.26 -1.73 -17.55
CA ILE A 69 -10.97 -1.40 -16.95
C ILE A 69 -10.21 -2.68 -16.60
N ALA A 70 -10.85 -3.64 -15.92
CA ALA A 70 -10.23 -4.91 -15.56
C ALA A 70 -9.73 -5.68 -16.78
N GLN A 71 -10.51 -5.70 -17.86
CA GLN A 71 -10.09 -6.33 -19.13
C GLN A 71 -8.94 -5.56 -19.77
N GLY A 72 -8.99 -4.23 -19.80
CA GLY A 72 -7.89 -3.39 -20.28
C GLY A 72 -6.58 -3.70 -19.54
N TYR A 73 -6.65 -3.88 -18.22
CA TYR A 73 -5.49 -4.32 -17.45
C TYR A 73 -4.97 -5.68 -17.89
N HIS A 74 -5.83 -6.65 -18.17
CA HIS A 74 -5.40 -7.96 -18.67
C HIS A 74 -4.59 -7.86 -19.96
N GLU A 75 -5.01 -7.06 -20.95
CA GLU A 75 -4.29 -6.86 -22.21
C GLU A 75 -2.94 -6.16 -21.97
N VAL A 76 -2.92 -5.13 -21.12
CA VAL A 76 -1.68 -4.45 -20.72
C VAL A 76 -0.73 -5.42 -20.00
N PHE A 77 -1.25 -6.30 -19.15
CA PHE A 77 -0.46 -7.29 -18.43
C PHE A 77 0.17 -8.33 -19.36
N PHE A 78 -0.57 -8.79 -20.36
CA PHE A 78 0.00 -9.65 -21.40
C PHE A 78 1.17 -8.99 -22.11
N TYR A 79 1.05 -7.71 -22.42
CA TYR A 79 2.15 -6.95 -23.00
C TYR A 79 3.35 -6.86 -22.05
N PHE A 80 3.14 -6.48 -20.80
CA PHE A 80 4.23 -6.40 -19.82
C PHE A 80 4.89 -7.76 -19.59
N GLU A 81 4.11 -8.83 -19.49
CA GLU A 81 4.63 -10.18 -19.34
C GLU A 81 5.54 -10.56 -20.52
N ALA A 82 5.06 -10.44 -21.75
CA ALA A 82 5.77 -10.90 -22.93
C ALA A 82 6.91 -9.96 -23.38
N ALA A 83 6.69 -8.65 -23.36
CA ALA A 83 7.62 -7.67 -23.91
C ALA A 83 8.67 -7.20 -22.90
N VAL A 84 8.40 -7.29 -21.60
CA VAL A 84 9.26 -6.76 -20.55
C VAL A 84 9.68 -7.85 -19.56
N TYR A 85 8.73 -8.40 -18.81
CA TYR A 85 9.01 -9.24 -17.63
C TYR A 85 9.71 -10.55 -18.00
N ARG A 86 9.26 -11.25 -19.03
CA ARG A 86 9.89 -12.52 -19.48
C ARG A 86 11.30 -12.36 -20.06
N ARG A 87 11.71 -11.14 -20.40
CA ARG A 87 13.07 -10.87 -20.86
C ARG A 87 14.09 -10.79 -19.74
N PHE A 88 13.65 -10.58 -18.51
CA PHE A 88 14.52 -10.62 -17.36
C PHE A 88 14.83 -12.06 -16.94
N ASP A 89 16.00 -12.27 -16.39
CA ASP A 89 16.37 -13.52 -15.73
C ASP A 89 15.57 -13.72 -14.41
N LEU A 90 15.56 -14.93 -13.90
CA LEU A 90 14.82 -15.28 -12.68
C LEU A 90 15.21 -14.44 -11.45
N PRO A 91 16.51 -14.13 -11.20
CA PRO A 91 16.88 -13.26 -10.10
C PRO A 91 16.29 -11.85 -10.19
N ILE A 92 16.29 -11.25 -11.38
CA ILE A 92 15.69 -9.92 -11.60
C ILE A 92 14.17 -9.99 -11.44
N ARG A 93 13.49 -11.00 -12.00
CA ARG A 93 12.04 -11.16 -11.82
C ARG A 93 11.66 -11.24 -10.34
N ARG A 94 12.36 -12.07 -9.56
CA ARG A 94 12.13 -12.18 -8.12
C ARG A 94 12.33 -10.85 -7.41
N PHE A 95 13.41 -10.14 -7.74
CA PHE A 95 13.70 -8.83 -7.17
C PHE A 95 12.58 -7.81 -7.46
N LEU A 96 12.06 -7.79 -8.68
CA LEU A 96 10.92 -6.92 -9.06
C LEU A 96 9.65 -7.27 -8.28
N LEU A 97 9.32 -8.57 -8.14
CA LEU A 97 8.14 -9.02 -7.39
C LEU A 97 8.25 -8.65 -5.90
N GLU A 98 9.42 -8.81 -5.30
CA GLU A 98 9.65 -8.52 -3.89
C GLU A 98 9.59 -7.03 -3.57
N LEU A 99 9.81 -6.15 -4.57
CA LEU A 99 9.66 -4.70 -4.44
C LEU A 99 8.24 -4.19 -4.76
N ALA A 100 7.43 -4.97 -5.47
CA ALA A 100 6.11 -4.54 -5.93
C ALA A 100 5.15 -4.08 -4.82
N PRO A 101 5.13 -4.66 -3.59
CA PRO A 101 4.26 -4.20 -2.51
C PRO A 101 4.53 -2.77 -2.07
N PHE A 102 5.75 -2.27 -2.23
CA PHE A 102 6.18 -0.96 -1.74
C PHE A 102 5.93 0.12 -2.79
N GLU A 103 5.31 1.21 -2.38
CA GLU A 103 5.02 2.33 -3.28
C GLU A 103 6.29 3.03 -3.75
N SER A 104 7.22 3.22 -2.81
CA SER A 104 8.56 3.73 -3.10
C SER A 104 9.60 2.99 -2.26
N PHE A 105 10.80 2.84 -2.79
CA PHE A 105 11.87 2.08 -2.14
C PHE A 105 13.23 2.66 -2.49
N ASP A 106 14.15 2.55 -1.55
CA ASP A 106 15.57 2.83 -1.72
C ASP A 106 16.37 1.53 -1.81
N ALA A 107 17.68 1.64 -1.95
CA ALA A 107 18.57 0.49 -2.02
C ALA A 107 18.61 -0.32 -0.72
N GLU A 108 18.36 0.32 0.44
CA GLU A 108 18.37 -0.35 1.74
C GLU A 108 17.12 -1.20 1.93
N LEU A 109 15.92 -0.64 1.63
CA LEU A 109 14.68 -1.41 1.63
C LEU A 109 14.76 -2.56 0.63
N ALA A 110 15.24 -2.29 -0.60
CA ALA A 110 15.39 -3.30 -1.62
C ALA A 110 16.29 -4.45 -1.18
N ARG A 111 17.43 -4.16 -0.53
CA ARG A 111 18.33 -5.16 0.04
C ARG A 111 17.65 -5.99 1.14
N MET A 112 16.89 -5.31 2.01
CA MET A 112 16.27 -5.98 3.15
C MET A 112 15.15 -6.93 2.75
N VAL A 113 14.30 -6.52 1.80
CA VAL A 113 13.17 -7.35 1.37
C VAL A 113 13.59 -8.49 0.45
N SER A 114 14.53 -8.24 -0.47
CA SER A 114 15.02 -9.26 -1.41
C SER A 114 16.11 -10.17 -0.81
N GLY A 115 16.83 -9.69 0.20
CA GLY A 115 18.02 -10.36 0.71
C GLY A 115 19.22 -10.27 -0.26
N ASP A 116 19.14 -9.46 -1.30
CA ASP A 116 20.22 -9.32 -2.29
C ASP A 116 21.24 -8.25 -1.82
N PRO A 117 22.49 -8.65 -1.54
CA PRO A 117 23.52 -7.70 -1.13
C PRO A 117 23.84 -6.65 -2.20
N HIS A 118 23.59 -6.94 -3.48
CA HIS A 118 23.82 -6.07 -4.63
C HIS A 118 22.58 -5.31 -5.08
N ALA A 119 21.57 -5.15 -4.22
CA ALA A 119 20.30 -4.50 -4.55
C ALA A 119 20.48 -3.10 -5.16
N GLY A 120 21.42 -2.29 -4.64
CA GLY A 120 21.71 -0.96 -5.18
C GLY A 120 22.24 -0.97 -6.61
N GLU A 121 23.16 -1.89 -6.92
CA GLU A 121 23.69 -2.07 -8.28
C GLU A 121 22.58 -2.53 -9.25
N ARG A 122 21.72 -3.41 -8.76
CA ARG A 122 20.58 -3.92 -9.53
C ARG A 122 19.54 -2.83 -9.82
N LEU A 123 19.25 -1.95 -8.85
CA LEU A 123 18.38 -0.79 -9.06
C LEU A 123 18.99 0.18 -10.08
N ALA A 124 20.29 0.47 -9.97
CA ALA A 124 20.97 1.32 -10.94
C ALA A 124 20.95 0.70 -12.36
N TRP A 125 21.16 -0.62 -12.46
CA TRP A 125 21.06 -1.32 -13.73
C TRP A 125 19.65 -1.24 -14.33
N LEU A 126 18.62 -1.48 -13.51
CA LEU A 126 17.20 -1.39 -13.93
C LEU A 126 16.86 0.03 -14.41
N GLN A 127 17.30 1.06 -13.69
CA GLN A 127 17.10 2.45 -14.07
C GLN A 127 17.71 2.80 -15.46
N HIS A 128 18.90 2.27 -15.74
CA HIS A 128 19.57 2.53 -17.01
C HIS A 128 19.05 1.69 -18.18
N ASN A 129 18.55 0.49 -17.93
CA ASN A 129 18.18 -0.46 -18.95
C ASN A 129 16.67 -0.61 -19.17
N THR A 130 15.87 0.07 -18.35
CA THR A 130 14.40 0.02 -18.45
C THR A 130 13.79 1.38 -18.20
N THR A 131 12.59 1.60 -18.72
CA THR A 131 11.77 2.78 -18.41
C THR A 131 10.74 2.48 -17.31
N MET A 132 10.76 1.29 -16.71
CA MET A 132 9.74 0.84 -15.76
C MET A 132 10.00 1.32 -14.32
N LEU A 133 11.23 1.79 -14.05
CA LEU A 133 11.68 2.29 -12.76
C LEU A 133 11.97 3.81 -12.86
N ARG A 134 11.38 4.57 -11.99
CA ARG A 134 11.54 6.05 -11.93
C ARG A 134 12.20 6.44 -10.62
N PRO A 135 13.23 7.32 -10.65
CA PRO A 135 13.67 7.99 -9.43
C PRO A 135 12.60 9.00 -8.96
N ASP A 136 12.46 9.19 -7.68
CA ASP A 136 11.74 10.32 -7.10
C ASP A 136 12.73 11.42 -6.63
N ASP A 137 12.19 12.55 -6.18
CA ASP A 137 12.97 13.71 -5.78
C ASP A 137 13.90 13.46 -4.55
N VAL A 138 13.73 12.31 -3.86
CA VAL A 138 14.44 11.96 -2.61
C VAL A 138 15.39 10.78 -2.79
N GLN A 139 15.86 10.52 -4.01
CA GLN A 139 16.71 9.36 -4.36
C GLN A 139 16.06 7.99 -4.06
N ARG A 140 14.74 7.93 -4.01
CA ARG A 140 13.98 6.69 -3.96
C ARG A 140 13.54 6.32 -5.37
N PHE A 141 13.09 5.09 -5.53
CA PHE A 141 12.60 4.55 -6.78
C PHE A 141 11.12 4.20 -6.65
N ARG A 142 10.40 4.34 -7.76
CA ARG A 142 9.00 3.88 -7.92
C ARG A 142 8.86 3.14 -9.23
N PHE A 143 8.02 2.14 -9.24
CA PHE A 143 7.54 1.58 -10.50
C PHE A 143 6.48 2.48 -11.13
N TRP A 144 6.35 2.41 -12.43
CA TRP A 144 5.16 2.93 -13.10
C TRP A 144 3.91 2.25 -12.52
N PRO A 145 2.80 2.97 -12.26
CA PRO A 145 1.63 2.42 -11.57
C PRO A 145 1.10 1.14 -12.24
N GLN A 146 0.97 1.12 -13.55
CA GLN A 146 0.46 -0.04 -14.29
C GLN A 146 1.43 -1.23 -14.23
N PHE A 147 2.73 -0.96 -14.30
CA PHE A 147 3.74 -2.02 -14.16
C PHE A 147 3.79 -2.56 -12.74
N ARG A 148 3.64 -1.69 -11.72
CA ARG A 148 3.50 -2.12 -10.32
C ARG A 148 2.27 -3.02 -10.13
N THR A 149 1.12 -2.62 -10.68
CA THR A 149 -0.12 -3.42 -10.63
C THR A 149 0.07 -4.78 -11.30
N PHE A 150 0.76 -4.82 -12.44
CA PHE A 150 1.15 -6.07 -13.11
C PHE A 150 2.05 -6.94 -12.20
N LEU A 151 3.08 -6.36 -11.58
CA LEU A 151 3.98 -7.09 -10.69
C LEU A 151 3.25 -7.64 -9.45
N LEU A 152 2.30 -6.90 -8.88
CA LEU A 152 1.47 -7.39 -7.78
C LEU A 152 0.60 -8.57 -8.22
N TRP A 153 0.00 -8.52 -9.39
CA TRP A 153 -0.76 -9.61 -9.97
C TRP A 153 0.12 -10.86 -10.23
N GLU A 154 1.33 -10.69 -10.76
CA GLU A 154 2.30 -11.78 -10.92
C GLU A 154 2.77 -12.33 -9.57
N MET A 155 2.98 -11.47 -8.57
CA MET A 155 3.33 -11.90 -7.22
C MET A 155 2.25 -12.79 -6.61
N ASP A 156 0.96 -12.44 -6.81
CA ASP A 156 -0.17 -13.27 -6.35
C ASP A 156 -0.23 -14.64 -7.03
N ARG A 157 0.23 -14.73 -8.28
CA ARG A 157 0.29 -15.99 -9.03
C ARG A 157 1.50 -16.84 -8.68
N GLU A 158 2.67 -16.23 -8.49
CA GLU A 158 3.94 -16.95 -8.33
C GLU A 158 4.29 -17.23 -6.87
N TYR A 159 3.83 -16.40 -5.92
CA TYR A 159 4.22 -16.50 -4.53
C TYR A 159 3.13 -17.12 -3.67
N SER A 160 3.55 -18.07 -2.80
CA SER A 160 2.70 -18.54 -1.72
C SER A 160 2.40 -17.40 -0.72
N GLU A 161 1.31 -17.54 0.01
CA GLU A 161 0.93 -16.58 1.07
C GLU A 161 2.05 -16.41 2.10
N GLU A 162 2.71 -17.50 2.50
CA GLU A 162 3.84 -17.47 3.42
C GLU A 162 5.01 -16.63 2.89
N LYS A 163 5.32 -16.78 1.59
CA LYS A 163 6.40 -15.99 0.98
C LYS A 163 6.03 -14.50 0.88
N ARG A 164 4.78 -14.18 0.56
CA ARG A 164 4.28 -12.79 0.55
C ARG A 164 4.35 -12.17 1.94
N ARG A 165 3.93 -12.91 2.98
CA ARG A 165 4.07 -12.49 4.38
C ARG A 165 5.52 -12.24 4.78
N THR A 166 6.45 -13.07 4.32
CA THR A 166 7.88 -12.89 4.58
C THR A 166 8.41 -11.59 3.97
N VAL A 167 8.05 -11.29 2.72
CA VAL A 167 8.46 -10.05 2.03
C VAL A 167 7.90 -8.82 2.76
N LEU A 168 6.60 -8.83 3.05
CA LEU A 168 5.93 -7.74 3.77
C LEU A 168 6.46 -7.56 5.19
N GLY A 169 6.71 -8.65 5.91
CA GLY A 169 7.30 -8.61 7.25
C GLY A 169 8.71 -7.99 7.28
N ARG A 170 9.54 -8.26 6.25
CA ARG A 170 10.85 -7.62 6.10
C ARG A 170 10.72 -6.12 5.81
N GLY A 171 9.73 -5.73 5.00
CA GLY A 171 9.41 -4.33 4.76
C GLY A 171 8.92 -3.62 6.03
N GLY A 172 8.03 -4.27 6.79
CA GLY A 172 7.58 -3.78 8.09
C GLY A 172 8.73 -3.54 9.06
N LEU A 173 9.67 -4.50 9.15
CA LEU A 173 10.88 -4.35 9.97
C LEU A 173 11.77 -3.20 9.50
N TYR A 174 11.93 -2.99 8.18
CA TYR A 174 12.67 -1.86 7.65
C TYR A 174 12.07 -0.53 8.12
N TYR A 175 10.75 -0.36 7.98
CA TYR A 175 10.07 0.86 8.38
C TYR A 175 10.08 1.05 9.91
N GLU A 176 9.96 -0.03 10.68
CA GLU A 176 10.07 0.00 12.15
C GLU A 176 11.47 0.49 12.58
N LEU A 177 12.55 0.03 11.93
CA LEU A 177 13.93 0.49 12.19
C LEU A 177 14.17 1.95 11.79
N LYS A 178 13.38 2.48 10.85
CA LYS A 178 13.39 3.90 10.45
C LYS A 178 12.42 4.76 11.27
N GLU A 179 11.75 4.19 12.27
CA GLU A 179 10.71 4.84 13.08
C GLU A 179 9.50 5.33 12.28
N ASP A 180 9.32 4.80 11.06
CA ASP A 180 8.16 5.05 10.20
C ASP A 180 7.05 4.03 10.53
N TYR A 181 6.37 4.26 11.65
CA TYR A 181 5.39 3.32 12.18
C TYR A 181 4.13 3.20 11.31
N SER A 182 3.81 4.23 10.52
CA SER A 182 2.66 4.20 9.61
C SER A 182 2.86 3.17 8.50
N HIS A 183 4.00 3.21 7.81
CA HIS A 183 4.31 2.22 6.77
C HIS A 183 4.62 0.83 7.37
N ALA A 184 5.21 0.77 8.59
CA ALA A 184 5.40 -0.49 9.28
C ALA A 184 4.06 -1.19 9.58
N LEU A 185 3.08 -0.46 10.14
CA LEU A 185 1.73 -0.95 10.40
C LEU A 185 1.04 -1.43 9.10
N GLU A 186 1.17 -0.68 8.02
CA GLU A 186 0.61 -1.07 6.72
C GLU A 186 1.20 -2.41 6.24
N CYS A 187 2.52 -2.56 6.27
CA CYS A 187 3.20 -3.78 5.88
C CYS A 187 2.78 -4.97 6.75
N TYR A 188 2.75 -4.83 8.07
CA TYR A 188 2.36 -5.92 8.97
C TYR A 188 0.88 -6.27 8.85
N THR A 189 0.01 -5.28 8.62
CA THR A 189 -1.42 -5.52 8.36
C THR A 189 -1.61 -6.31 7.06
N MET A 190 -0.94 -5.92 5.98
CA MET A 190 -0.95 -6.66 4.71
C MET A 190 -0.34 -8.07 4.85
N ALA A 191 0.63 -8.25 5.73
CA ALA A 191 1.20 -9.55 6.06
C ALA A 191 0.28 -10.42 6.92
N GLY A 192 -0.78 -9.85 7.53
CA GLY A 192 -1.62 -10.53 8.52
C GLY A 192 -0.87 -10.84 9.82
N ASP A 193 0.18 -10.08 10.13
CA ASP A 193 0.93 -10.21 11.39
C ASP A 193 0.27 -9.39 12.49
N HIS A 194 -0.84 -9.94 13.01
CA HIS A 194 -1.63 -9.29 14.06
C HIS A 194 -0.82 -9.02 15.33
N SER A 195 0.18 -9.85 15.63
CA SER A 195 1.03 -9.67 16.81
C SER A 195 1.86 -8.38 16.69
N LYS A 196 2.48 -8.17 15.52
CA LYS A 196 3.26 -6.95 15.26
C LYS A 196 2.38 -5.71 15.16
N VAL A 197 1.20 -5.81 14.56
CA VAL A 197 0.22 -4.71 14.52
C VAL A 197 -0.19 -4.34 15.95
N SER A 198 -0.53 -5.31 16.80
CA SER A 198 -0.87 -5.10 18.20
C SER A 198 0.26 -4.41 18.99
N GLU A 199 1.50 -4.90 18.83
CA GLU A 199 2.69 -4.33 19.49
C GLU A 199 2.86 -2.85 19.14
N LEU A 200 2.79 -2.49 17.85
CA LEU A 200 2.96 -1.11 17.41
C LEU A 200 1.80 -0.21 17.82
N LEU A 201 0.57 -0.69 17.81
CA LEU A 201 -0.58 0.08 18.29
C LEU A 201 -0.52 0.34 19.80
N VAL A 202 -0.11 -0.65 20.61
CA VAL A 202 0.12 -0.48 22.05
C VAL A 202 1.19 0.57 22.30
N ARG A 203 2.33 0.46 21.59
CA ARG A 203 3.43 1.43 21.68
C ARG A 203 2.96 2.84 21.30
N ASN A 204 2.20 2.97 20.21
CA ASN A 204 1.64 4.27 19.80
C ASN A 204 0.70 4.85 20.87
N ALA A 205 -0.18 4.03 21.45
CA ALA A 205 -1.10 4.45 22.52
C ALA A 205 -0.38 4.85 23.81
N GLU A 206 0.84 4.37 24.07
CA GLU A 206 1.67 4.77 25.20
C GLU A 206 2.37 6.11 24.96
N LEU A 207 2.83 6.34 23.75
CA LEU A 207 3.53 7.56 23.34
C LEU A 207 2.55 8.74 23.14
N HIS A 208 1.34 8.46 22.69
CA HIS A 208 0.34 9.46 22.31
C HIS A 208 -1.02 9.17 22.95
N PRO A 209 -1.21 9.45 24.24
CA PRO A 209 -2.46 9.14 24.93
C PRO A 209 -3.65 10.03 24.52
N GLY A 210 -3.43 11.06 23.68
CA GLY A 210 -4.48 11.98 23.23
C GLY A 210 -5.39 11.39 22.13
N MET A 211 -6.65 11.89 22.04
CA MET A 211 -7.68 11.36 21.15
C MET A 211 -7.36 11.44 19.65
N GLY A 212 -6.59 12.43 19.21
CA GLY A 212 -6.35 12.70 17.76
C GLY A 212 -5.67 11.57 16.99
N HIS A 213 -4.81 10.81 17.64
CA HIS A 213 -4.06 9.73 16.98
C HIS A 213 -4.86 8.44 16.74
N TYR A 214 -5.97 8.24 17.48
CA TYR A 214 -6.78 7.03 17.31
C TYR A 214 -7.48 6.99 15.94
N SER A 215 -7.98 8.13 15.45
CA SER A 215 -8.66 8.20 14.16
C SER A 215 -7.75 7.81 13.00
N GLU A 216 -6.47 8.17 13.03
CA GLU A 216 -5.48 7.80 12.01
C GLU A 216 -5.17 6.30 12.05
N MET A 217 -5.28 5.67 13.22
CA MET A 217 -4.99 4.27 13.45
C MET A 217 -6.22 3.35 13.32
N GLU A 218 -7.42 3.91 13.09
CA GLU A 218 -8.69 3.15 13.08
C GLU A 218 -8.64 1.91 12.19
N LYS A 219 -8.13 2.03 10.95
CA LYS A 219 -8.06 0.91 10.00
C LYS A 219 -7.24 -0.27 10.55
N TYR A 220 -6.21 0.01 11.33
CA TYR A 220 -5.35 -1.02 11.91
C TYR A 220 -6.00 -1.67 13.13
N TYR A 221 -6.66 -0.89 14.00
CA TYR A 221 -7.47 -1.44 15.09
C TYR A 221 -8.56 -2.38 14.57
N ARG A 222 -9.28 -1.97 13.52
CA ARG A 222 -10.34 -2.78 12.90
C ARG A 222 -9.84 -4.01 12.15
N SER A 223 -8.56 -4.06 11.79
CA SER A 223 -7.95 -5.24 11.18
C SER A 223 -7.58 -6.34 12.17
N LEU A 224 -7.54 -6.01 13.47
CA LEU A 224 -7.19 -6.98 14.50
C LEU A 224 -8.37 -7.90 14.83
N PRO A 225 -8.12 -9.20 15.07
CA PRO A 225 -9.08 -10.09 15.67
C PRO A 225 -9.52 -9.60 17.06
N GLU A 226 -10.79 -9.80 17.40
CA GLU A 226 -11.35 -9.38 18.69
C GLU A 226 -10.57 -9.96 19.88
N GLN A 227 -10.04 -11.16 19.76
CA GLN A 227 -9.23 -11.81 20.79
C GLN A 227 -7.91 -11.06 21.06
N GLU A 228 -7.27 -10.53 20.03
CA GLU A 228 -6.05 -9.72 20.17
C GLU A 228 -6.34 -8.40 20.90
N ILE A 229 -7.45 -7.75 20.55
CA ILE A 229 -7.87 -6.51 21.22
C ILE A 229 -8.18 -6.79 22.68
N ALA A 230 -8.93 -7.85 22.98
CA ALA A 230 -9.31 -8.23 24.35
C ALA A 230 -8.12 -8.66 25.23
N ALA A 231 -6.99 -9.01 24.63
CA ALA A 231 -5.79 -9.38 25.37
C ALA A 231 -5.01 -8.17 25.93
N SER A 232 -5.26 -6.95 25.40
CA SER A 232 -4.50 -5.75 25.75
C SER A 232 -5.38 -4.62 26.30
N PRO A 233 -5.12 -4.12 27.53
CA PRO A 233 -5.81 -2.96 28.06
C PRO A 233 -5.71 -1.71 27.19
N ALA A 234 -4.57 -1.52 26.51
CA ALA A 234 -4.35 -0.39 25.60
C ALA A 234 -5.24 -0.47 24.35
N LEU A 235 -5.36 -1.67 23.78
CA LEU A 235 -6.18 -1.87 22.58
C LEU A 235 -7.68 -1.79 22.91
N MET A 236 -8.13 -2.31 24.07
CA MET A 236 -9.51 -2.16 24.52
C MET A 236 -9.89 -0.70 24.73
N GLN A 237 -9.00 0.09 25.36
CA GLN A 237 -9.20 1.54 25.49
C GLN A 237 -9.31 2.20 24.13
N GLY A 238 -8.36 1.92 23.21
CA GLY A 238 -8.37 2.49 21.88
C GLY A 238 -9.63 2.17 21.09
N MET A 239 -10.11 0.92 21.16
CA MET A 239 -11.37 0.52 20.51
C MET A 239 -12.59 1.21 21.13
N SER A 240 -12.65 1.35 22.46
CA SER A 240 -13.74 2.08 23.12
C SER A 240 -13.80 3.53 22.62
N MET A 241 -12.64 4.18 22.52
CA MET A 241 -12.55 5.56 22.01
C MET A 241 -12.92 5.69 20.55
N LEU A 242 -12.45 4.76 19.69
CA LEU A 242 -12.78 4.75 18.28
C LEU A 242 -14.28 4.55 18.04
N CYS A 243 -14.92 3.66 18.80
CA CYS A 243 -16.36 3.50 18.78
C CYS A 243 -17.09 4.77 19.22
N ALA A 244 -16.63 5.42 20.28
CA ALA A 244 -17.21 6.69 20.77
C ALA A 244 -17.09 7.81 19.69
N LEU A 245 -15.94 7.94 19.07
CA LEU A 245 -15.71 8.91 17.97
C LEU A 245 -16.61 8.65 16.76
N ALA A 246 -16.92 7.39 16.49
CA ALA A 246 -17.84 6.97 15.42
C ALA A 246 -19.34 7.06 15.86
N ALA A 247 -19.65 7.55 17.05
CA ALA A 247 -20.98 7.55 17.66
C ALA A 247 -21.59 6.14 17.84
N ASP A 248 -20.76 5.10 17.88
CA ASP A 248 -21.12 3.73 18.24
C ASP A 248 -21.02 3.55 19.76
N TYR A 249 -22.06 4.01 20.45
CA TYR A 249 -22.10 3.96 21.91
C TYR A 249 -22.17 2.53 22.47
N GLU A 250 -22.81 1.61 21.77
CA GLU A 250 -22.87 0.21 22.18
C GLU A 250 -21.50 -0.47 22.07
N GLY A 251 -20.80 -0.25 20.98
CA GLY A 251 -19.43 -0.72 20.81
C GLY A 251 -18.46 -0.14 21.82
N SER A 252 -18.56 1.16 22.10
CA SER A 252 -17.75 1.84 23.12
C SER A 252 -17.98 1.24 24.50
N GLU A 253 -19.24 1.10 24.93
CA GLU A 253 -19.60 0.51 26.22
C GLU A 253 -19.14 -0.95 26.33
N ARG A 254 -19.27 -1.74 25.26
CA ARG A 254 -18.79 -3.13 25.22
C ARG A 254 -17.31 -3.22 25.54
N TRP A 255 -16.48 -2.40 24.92
CA TRP A 255 -15.03 -2.40 25.14
C TRP A 255 -14.66 -1.82 26.52
N TYR A 256 -15.38 -0.82 27.01
CA TYR A 256 -15.24 -0.31 28.37
C TYR A 256 -15.53 -1.41 29.41
N GLN A 257 -16.60 -2.16 29.24
CA GLN A 257 -16.96 -3.28 30.12
C GLN A 257 -15.93 -4.41 30.06
N ALA A 258 -15.42 -4.74 28.88
CA ALA A 258 -14.34 -5.71 28.72
C ALA A 258 -13.08 -5.29 29.48
N LEU A 259 -12.67 -4.04 29.36
CA LEU A 259 -11.54 -3.47 30.08
C LEU A 259 -11.78 -3.45 31.62
N SER A 260 -13.00 -3.11 32.05
CA SER A 260 -13.41 -3.15 33.45
C SER A 260 -13.32 -4.56 34.04
N GLN A 261 -13.82 -5.55 33.29
CA GLN A 261 -13.73 -6.95 33.71
C GLN A 261 -12.28 -7.42 33.77
N PHE A 262 -11.45 -7.08 32.77
CA PHE A 262 -10.02 -7.39 32.77
C PHE A 262 -9.31 -6.84 34.01
N ALA A 263 -9.62 -5.58 34.39
CA ALA A 263 -9.06 -4.94 35.60
C ALA A 263 -9.50 -5.59 36.92
N ARG A 264 -10.76 -6.06 36.99
CA ARG A 264 -11.34 -6.72 38.17
C ARG A 264 -10.79 -8.11 38.41
N CYS A 265 -10.57 -8.88 37.31
CA CYS A 265 -10.08 -10.26 37.40
C CYS A 265 -8.59 -10.37 37.79
N ARG A 266 -7.86 -9.25 37.86
CA ARG A 266 -6.42 -9.25 38.13
C ARG A 266 -6.08 -8.63 39.47
N ALA A 267 -5.07 -9.19 40.15
CA ALA A 267 -4.61 -8.70 41.47
C ALA A 267 -4.15 -7.23 41.39
N LYS A 268 -4.27 -6.49 42.48
CA LYS A 268 -3.82 -5.08 42.58
C LYS A 268 -2.31 -4.92 42.33
N SER A 269 -1.53 -5.94 42.63
CA SER A 269 -0.08 -5.99 42.42
C SER A 269 0.33 -6.32 40.98
N ASP A 270 -0.59 -6.87 40.13
CA ASP A 270 -0.31 -7.22 38.76
C ASP A 270 -0.13 -5.97 37.88
N ALA A 271 0.92 -5.94 37.07
CA ALA A 271 1.26 -4.80 36.21
C ALA A 271 0.16 -4.50 35.19
N ALA A 272 -0.36 -5.54 34.51
CA ALA A 272 -1.42 -5.40 33.51
C ALA A 272 -2.74 -4.95 34.17
N GLY A 273 -3.04 -5.41 35.40
CA GLY A 273 -4.18 -4.96 36.17
C GLY A 273 -4.06 -3.48 36.59
N ARG A 274 -2.86 -3.00 36.93
CA ARG A 274 -2.62 -1.58 37.21
C ARG A 274 -2.80 -0.72 35.96
N GLN A 275 -2.25 -1.18 34.84
CA GLN A 275 -2.40 -0.49 33.55
C GLN A 275 -3.88 -0.38 33.15
N ALA A 276 -4.65 -1.47 33.27
CA ALA A 276 -6.09 -1.46 32.96
C ALA A 276 -6.87 -0.47 33.83
N ARG A 277 -6.59 -0.39 35.12
CA ARG A 277 -7.23 0.57 36.03
C ARG A 277 -6.87 2.03 35.71
N GLY A 278 -5.63 2.30 35.35
CA GLY A 278 -5.21 3.63 34.89
C GLY A 278 -5.93 4.07 33.62
N ARG A 279 -6.09 3.14 32.67
CA ARG A 279 -6.80 3.40 31.40
C ARG A 279 -8.32 3.58 31.60
N LEU A 280 -8.93 2.84 32.50
CA LEU A 280 -10.33 3.06 32.92
C LEU A 280 -10.52 4.45 33.52
N ALA A 281 -9.68 4.82 34.49
CA ALA A 281 -9.76 6.15 35.10
C ALA A 281 -9.60 7.28 34.08
N TRP A 282 -8.86 7.04 33.02
CA TRP A 282 -8.72 8.00 31.92
C TRP A 282 -10.00 8.06 31.06
N LEU A 283 -10.63 6.92 30.75
CA LEU A 283 -11.92 6.87 30.03
C LEU A 283 -13.07 7.49 30.80
N ASP A 284 -13.06 7.39 32.14
CA ASP A 284 -14.09 7.99 33.02
C ASP A 284 -14.04 9.53 33.02
N ILE A 285 -12.94 10.13 32.56
CA ILE A 285 -12.73 11.59 32.55
C ILE A 285 -12.93 12.16 31.10
N SER A 286 -12.82 11.31 30.10
CA SER A 286 -12.90 11.71 28.69
C SER A 286 -14.31 11.71 28.16
#